data_681b5c5aeecd546514581235159bae63
#
_entry.id   681b5c5aeecd546514581235159bae63
#
_cell.length_a   1.000
_cell.length_b   1.000
_cell.length_c   1.000
_cell.angle_alpha   90.00
_cell.angle_beta   90.00
_cell.angle_gamma   90.00
#
_symmetry.space_group_name_H-M   'P 1'
#
loop_
_entity.id
_entity.type
_entity.pdbx_description
1 polymer ?
#
loop_
_entity_poly.entity_id
_entity_poly.type
_entity_poly.pdbx_seq_one_letter_code
_entity_poly.pdbx_strand_id
1 'polypeptide(L)'
;MILDDTLLDDLETRARQSPRLRMNLNLHDSLEAKAQRLLNALEPGTAIPIHRHRHTSETYAILRGRMFVVFYDSMGGAVERILLDPKAGKYGVHIPAGQWHAVEVIKPSVILEVKDGPYIPLQPEDTLD
;
A
#
# COMPACT_ATOMS: atom_id res chain seq x y z
N MET A 1 -14.39 15.94 1.42
CA MET A 1 -14.48 14.49 1.05
C MET A 1 -14.64 13.68 2.32
N ILE A 2 -15.55 12.74 2.29
CA ILE A 2 -15.80 11.84 3.43
C ILE A 2 -15.30 10.45 3.04
N LEU A 3 -14.52 9.83 3.92
CA LEU A 3 -14.03 8.48 3.73
C LEU A 3 -15.05 7.51 4.37
N ASP A 4 -16.06 7.14 3.61
CA ASP A 4 -17.16 6.29 4.05
C ASP A 4 -17.30 5.05 3.17
N ASP A 5 -18.26 4.20 3.49
CA ASP A 5 -18.46 2.95 2.73
C ASP A 5 -18.77 3.22 1.26
N THR A 6 -19.51 4.28 0.95
CA THR A 6 -19.83 4.62 -0.43
C THR A 6 -18.58 4.89 -1.24
N LEU A 7 -17.66 5.68 -0.70
CA LEU A 7 -16.39 5.98 -1.37
C LEU A 7 -15.53 4.71 -1.51
N LEU A 8 -15.42 3.92 -0.45
CA LEU A 8 -14.60 2.72 -0.48
C LEU A 8 -15.16 1.65 -1.41
N ASP A 9 -16.49 1.49 -1.47
CA ASP A 9 -17.15 0.58 -2.40
C ASP A 9 -16.89 0.96 -3.85
N ASP A 10 -16.96 2.26 -4.17
CA ASP A 10 -16.64 2.75 -5.53
C ASP A 10 -15.18 2.46 -5.89
N LEU A 11 -14.27 2.73 -4.97
CA LEU A 11 -12.85 2.50 -5.21
C LEU A 11 -12.54 1.02 -5.41
N GLU A 12 -13.16 0.14 -4.62
CA GLU A 12 -13.03 -1.32 -4.81
C GLU A 12 -13.58 -1.78 -6.16
N THR A 13 -14.70 -1.22 -6.60
CA THR A 13 -15.27 -1.53 -7.91
C THR A 13 -14.28 -1.19 -9.02
N ARG A 14 -13.66 -0.02 -8.94
CA ARG A 14 -12.64 0.40 -9.90
C ARG A 14 -11.40 -0.50 -9.85
N ALA A 15 -10.98 -0.93 -8.67
CA ALA A 15 -9.85 -1.84 -8.52
C ALA A 15 -10.13 -3.18 -9.21
N ARG A 16 -11.32 -3.75 -9.03
CA ARG A 16 -11.72 -5.00 -9.70
C ARG A 16 -11.72 -4.89 -11.22
N GLN A 17 -12.04 -3.72 -11.75
CA GLN A 17 -12.08 -3.44 -13.19
C GLN A 17 -10.72 -3.08 -13.76
N SER A 18 -9.75 -2.77 -12.91
CA SER A 18 -8.40 -2.42 -13.35
C SER A 18 -7.61 -3.66 -13.76
N PRO A 19 -6.85 -3.61 -14.87
CA PRO A 19 -5.93 -4.70 -15.22
C PRO A 19 -4.91 -5.02 -14.14
N ARG A 20 -4.56 -4.03 -13.32
CA ARG A 20 -3.60 -4.20 -12.22
C ARG A 20 -4.26 -4.69 -10.92
N LEU A 21 -5.60 -4.80 -10.88
CA LEU A 21 -6.36 -5.21 -9.71
C LEU A 21 -6.08 -4.32 -8.48
N ARG A 22 -5.87 -3.03 -8.75
CA ARG A 22 -5.72 -2.00 -7.71
C ARG A 22 -6.08 -0.63 -8.26
N MET A 23 -6.45 0.28 -7.36
CA MET A 23 -6.81 1.65 -7.72
C MET A 23 -6.43 2.60 -6.59
N ASN A 24 -5.72 3.67 -6.94
CA ASN A 24 -5.34 4.72 -6.01
C ASN A 24 -6.31 5.90 -6.09
N LEU A 25 -6.52 6.55 -4.96
CA LEU A 25 -7.16 7.86 -4.88
C LEU A 25 -6.27 8.76 -4.03
N ASN A 26 -5.58 9.72 -4.68
CA ASN A 26 -4.71 10.65 -3.99
C ASN A 26 -5.52 11.68 -3.23
N LEU A 27 -5.19 11.91 -1.96
CA LEU A 27 -5.79 12.95 -1.13
C LEU A 27 -4.94 14.23 -1.13
N HIS A 28 -3.68 14.14 -1.55
CA HIS A 28 -2.81 15.29 -1.72
C HIS A 28 -3.07 15.97 -3.08
N ASP A 29 -2.85 17.29 -3.14
CA ASP A 29 -3.24 18.08 -4.31
C ASP A 29 -2.33 17.90 -5.51
N SER A 30 -1.07 17.54 -5.29
CA SER A 30 -0.11 17.33 -6.37
C SER A 30 0.98 16.36 -5.94
N LEU A 31 1.73 15.82 -6.91
CA LEU A 31 2.87 14.96 -6.66
C LEU A 31 4.02 15.71 -5.97
N GLU A 32 4.00 17.05 -5.99
CA GLU A 32 4.99 17.89 -5.30
C GLU A 32 4.67 18.08 -3.81
N ALA A 33 3.50 17.65 -3.34
CA ALA A 33 3.11 17.82 -1.96
C ALA A 33 4.09 17.14 -1.02
N LYS A 34 4.44 17.83 0.06
CA LYS A 34 5.40 17.31 1.05
C LYS A 34 4.82 16.20 1.92
N ALA A 35 3.51 16.10 2.00
CA ALA A 35 2.82 15.00 2.65
C ALA A 35 1.98 14.26 1.60
N GLN A 36 2.33 13.02 1.34
CA GLN A 36 1.63 12.17 0.38
C GLN A 36 0.64 11.30 1.14
N ARG A 37 -0.65 11.39 0.80
CA ARG A 37 -1.73 10.65 1.45
C ARG A 37 -2.66 10.13 0.38
N LEU A 38 -2.89 8.83 0.37
CA LEU A 38 -3.75 8.21 -0.64
C LEU A 38 -4.48 7.00 -0.09
N LEU A 39 -5.67 6.78 -0.63
CA LEU A 39 -6.36 5.51 -0.49
C LEU A 39 -5.88 4.58 -1.60
N ASN A 40 -5.71 3.31 -1.28
CA ASN A 40 -5.35 2.30 -2.25
C ASN A 40 -6.24 1.08 -2.04
N ALA A 41 -7.09 0.80 -3.03
CA ALA A 41 -7.90 -0.40 -3.05
C ALA A 41 -7.14 -1.51 -3.76
N LEU A 42 -7.00 -2.65 -3.09
CA LEU A 42 -6.18 -3.77 -3.53
C LEU A 42 -7.05 -5.03 -3.59
N GLU A 43 -7.05 -5.69 -4.73
CA GLU A 43 -7.78 -6.93 -4.92
C GLU A 43 -6.85 -8.14 -4.79
N PRO A 44 -7.36 -9.31 -4.36
CA PRO A 44 -6.59 -10.55 -4.44
C PRO A 44 -6.06 -10.77 -5.85
N GLY A 45 -4.79 -11.13 -5.96
CA GLY A 45 -4.14 -11.32 -7.26
C GLY A 45 -3.39 -10.10 -7.77
N THR A 46 -3.57 -8.91 -7.14
CA THR A 46 -2.74 -7.77 -7.53
C THR A 46 -1.25 -8.08 -7.31
N ALA A 47 -0.44 -7.78 -8.31
CA ALA A 47 0.99 -8.05 -8.28
C ALA A 47 1.75 -6.74 -8.02
N ILE A 48 2.37 -6.65 -6.85
CA ILE A 48 3.24 -5.53 -6.49
C ILE A 48 4.64 -6.12 -6.28
N PRO A 49 5.64 -5.66 -7.04
CA PRO A 49 7.00 -6.17 -6.87
C PRO A 49 7.54 -5.85 -5.48
N ILE A 50 8.51 -6.65 -5.03
CA ILE A 50 9.27 -6.31 -3.84
C ILE A 50 10.02 -5.01 -4.15
N HIS A 51 9.79 -3.99 -3.33
CA HIS A 51 10.36 -2.66 -3.56
C HIS A 51 10.70 -1.98 -2.23
N ARG A 52 11.39 -0.87 -2.35
CA ARG A 52 11.68 0.01 -1.21
C ARG A 52 11.53 1.47 -1.61
N HIS A 53 11.23 2.32 -0.64
CA HIS A 53 11.39 3.77 -0.76
C HIS A 53 12.63 4.15 0.01
N ARG A 54 13.68 4.54 -0.72
CA ARG A 54 15.03 4.65 -0.17
C ARG A 54 15.15 5.70 0.92
N HIS A 55 14.42 6.81 0.79
CA HIS A 55 14.60 7.99 1.62
C HIS A 55 13.39 8.37 2.46
N THR A 56 12.28 7.68 2.30
CA THR A 56 11.04 8.00 3.01
C THR A 56 10.46 6.76 3.67
N SER A 57 9.95 6.93 4.88
CA SER A 57 9.12 5.92 5.51
C SER A 57 7.68 6.06 5.02
N GLU A 58 6.89 5.02 5.21
CA GLU A 58 5.47 5.08 4.95
C GLU A 58 4.69 4.32 6.02
N THR A 59 3.44 4.71 6.18
CA THR A 59 2.53 4.06 7.12
C THR A 59 1.28 3.64 6.37
N TYR A 60 0.87 2.39 6.56
CA TYR A 60 -0.41 1.88 6.06
C TYR A 60 -1.35 1.71 7.24
N ALA A 61 -2.57 2.25 7.09
CA ALA A 61 -3.68 1.93 7.98
C ALA A 61 -4.74 1.20 7.16
N ILE A 62 -5.15 0.01 7.61
CA ILE A 62 -6.16 -0.74 6.88
C ILE A 62 -7.55 -0.33 7.33
N LEU A 63 -8.39 0.08 6.36
CA LEU A 63 -9.75 0.51 6.63
C LEU A 63 -10.76 -0.65 6.51
N ARG A 64 -10.49 -1.59 5.61
CA ARG A 64 -11.28 -2.82 5.44
C ARG A 64 -10.44 -3.89 4.74
N GLY A 65 -10.83 -5.14 4.91
CA GLY A 65 -10.21 -6.26 4.22
C GLY A 65 -9.24 -7.05 5.08
N ARG A 66 -8.40 -7.82 4.41
CA ARG A 66 -7.38 -8.66 5.04
C ARG A 66 -6.22 -8.84 4.09
N MET A 67 -5.02 -8.53 4.54
CA MET A 67 -3.80 -8.64 3.74
C MET A 67 -2.59 -8.82 4.63
N PHE A 68 -1.49 -9.25 4.03
CA PHE A 68 -0.18 -9.23 4.67
C PHE A 68 0.71 -8.19 4.02
N VAL A 69 1.50 -7.50 4.82
CA VAL A 69 2.68 -6.77 4.37
C VAL A 69 3.88 -7.63 4.73
N VAL A 70 4.72 -7.93 3.74
CA VAL A 70 5.87 -8.81 3.93
C VAL A 70 7.14 -7.99 3.80
N PHE A 71 7.99 -8.06 4.80
CA PHE A 71 9.32 -7.45 4.76
C PHE A 71 10.33 -8.45 4.25
N TYR A 72 11.26 -7.95 3.43
CA TYR A 72 12.29 -8.78 2.82
C TYR A 72 13.67 -8.21 3.12
N ASP A 73 14.68 -9.06 3.08
CA ASP A 73 16.08 -8.62 3.04
C ASP A 73 16.48 -8.24 1.60
N SER A 74 17.68 -7.73 1.44
CA SER A 74 18.18 -7.28 0.12
C SER A 74 18.38 -8.41 -0.88
N MET A 75 18.36 -9.66 -0.43
CA MET A 75 18.47 -10.85 -1.29
C MET A 75 17.11 -11.41 -1.69
N GLY A 76 16.02 -10.78 -1.26
CA GLY A 76 14.67 -11.25 -1.55
C GLY A 76 14.14 -12.30 -0.61
N GLY A 77 14.82 -12.56 0.51
CA GLY A 77 14.34 -13.47 1.54
C GLY A 77 13.33 -12.79 2.46
N ALA A 78 12.19 -13.44 2.71
CA ALA A 78 11.18 -12.92 3.62
C ALA A 78 11.69 -12.99 5.06
N VAL A 79 11.64 -11.87 5.79
CA VAL A 79 12.09 -11.79 7.18
C VAL A 79 10.96 -11.56 8.17
N GLU A 80 9.84 -11.00 7.72
CA GLU A 80 8.67 -10.76 8.57
C GLU A 80 7.41 -10.70 7.72
N ARG A 81 6.34 -11.27 8.23
CA ARG A 81 5.05 -11.29 7.56
C ARG A 81 4.00 -10.72 8.51
N ILE A 82 3.45 -9.54 8.18
CA ILE A 82 2.63 -8.73 9.08
C ILE A 82 1.18 -8.76 8.60
N LEU A 83 0.28 -9.29 9.44
CA LEU A 83 -1.15 -9.31 9.14
C LEU A 83 -1.76 -7.93 9.36
N LEU A 84 -2.54 -7.46 8.39
CA LEU A 84 -3.42 -6.30 8.51
C LEU A 84 -4.86 -6.78 8.35
N ASP A 85 -5.67 -6.63 9.40
CA ASP A 85 -7.09 -7.00 9.42
C ASP A 85 -7.77 -6.28 10.58
N PRO A 86 -8.65 -5.30 10.31
CA PRO A 86 -9.32 -4.56 11.37
C PRO A 86 -10.14 -5.45 12.31
N LYS A 87 -10.72 -6.53 11.78
CA LYS A 87 -11.53 -7.47 12.58
C LYS A 87 -10.69 -8.31 13.53
N ALA A 88 -9.39 -8.43 13.25
CA ALA A 88 -8.45 -9.13 14.12
C ALA A 88 -7.65 -8.18 15.02
N GLY A 89 -7.98 -6.88 15.02
CA GLY A 89 -7.28 -5.89 15.81
C GLY A 89 -5.89 -5.53 15.27
N LYS A 90 -5.66 -5.73 13.98
CA LYS A 90 -4.40 -5.48 13.29
C LYS A 90 -4.60 -4.33 12.31
N TYR A 91 -4.31 -3.11 12.74
CA TYR A 91 -4.78 -1.91 12.06
C TYR A 91 -3.82 -1.30 11.06
N GLY A 92 -2.57 -1.65 11.08
CA GLY A 92 -1.62 -1.05 10.16
C GLY A 92 -0.19 -1.44 10.43
N VAL A 93 0.72 -0.83 9.67
CA VAL A 93 2.15 -1.07 9.77
C VAL A 93 2.90 0.20 9.41
N HIS A 94 4.00 0.45 10.11
CA HIS A 94 4.97 1.48 9.75
C HIS A 94 6.14 0.83 9.04
N ILE A 95 6.45 1.30 7.84
CA ILE A 95 7.51 0.76 6.99
C ILE A 95 8.66 1.76 6.99
N PRO A 96 9.80 1.44 7.61
CA PRO A 96 10.95 2.36 7.63
C PRO A 96 11.50 2.65 6.24
N ALA A 97 12.14 3.79 6.08
CA ALA A 97 12.86 4.12 4.84
C ALA A 97 13.88 3.01 4.53
N GLY A 98 13.92 2.60 3.27
CA GLY A 98 14.85 1.56 2.80
C GLY A 98 14.39 0.13 3.02
N GLN A 99 13.29 -0.11 3.73
CA GLN A 99 12.79 -1.46 3.99
C GLN A 99 12.17 -2.06 2.72
N TRP A 100 12.73 -3.18 2.27
CA TRP A 100 12.17 -3.96 1.17
C TRP A 100 10.85 -4.58 1.62
N HIS A 101 9.79 -4.43 0.81
CA HIS A 101 8.48 -4.95 1.15
C HIS A 101 7.60 -5.20 -0.07
N ALA A 102 6.58 -6.00 0.12
CA ALA A 102 5.50 -6.25 -0.83
C ALA A 102 4.22 -6.56 -0.05
N VAL A 103 3.12 -6.73 -0.74
CA VAL A 103 1.84 -7.07 -0.13
C VAL A 103 1.29 -8.38 -0.70
N GLU A 104 0.54 -9.10 0.13
CA GLU A 104 -0.24 -10.28 -0.28
C GLU A 104 -1.68 -10.03 0.15
N VAL A 105 -2.56 -9.85 -0.80
CA VAL A 105 -3.96 -9.51 -0.52
C VAL A 105 -4.79 -10.78 -0.42
N ILE A 106 -5.45 -10.98 0.73
CA ILE A 106 -6.28 -12.18 1.00
C ILE A 106 -7.73 -11.92 0.63
N LYS A 107 -8.27 -10.76 1.00
CA LYS A 107 -9.61 -10.29 0.66
C LYS A 107 -9.51 -8.89 0.08
N PRO A 108 -10.50 -8.43 -0.70
CA PRO A 108 -10.50 -7.03 -1.15
C PRO A 108 -10.25 -6.09 0.02
N SER A 109 -9.25 -5.24 -0.11
CA SER A 109 -8.76 -4.41 0.99
C SER A 109 -8.64 -2.96 0.54
N VAL A 110 -8.83 -2.04 1.49
CA VAL A 110 -8.55 -0.63 1.27
C VAL A 110 -7.63 -0.17 2.39
N ILE A 111 -6.50 0.41 2.01
CA ILE A 111 -5.54 1.00 2.94
C ILE A 111 -5.45 2.50 2.73
N LEU A 112 -5.14 3.21 3.80
CA LEU A 112 -4.66 4.58 3.75
C LEU A 112 -3.14 4.54 3.83
N GLU A 113 -2.48 5.02 2.78
CA GLU A 113 -1.03 5.15 2.75
C GLU A 113 -0.65 6.59 3.04
N VAL A 114 0.30 6.76 3.95
CA VAL A 114 0.86 8.07 4.29
C VAL A 114 2.37 7.98 4.17
N LYS A 115 2.96 8.90 3.42
CA LYS A 115 4.41 8.99 3.30
C LYS A 115 4.84 10.42 3.04
N ASP A 116 6.09 10.71 3.34
CA ASP A 116 6.66 12.02 3.01
C ASP A 116 6.84 12.13 1.49
N GLY A 117 6.54 13.33 0.99
CA GLY A 117 6.80 13.69 -0.39
C GLY A 117 8.03 14.60 -0.53
N PRO A 118 8.25 15.12 -1.71
CA PRO A 118 7.44 14.91 -2.93
C PRO A 118 7.52 13.51 -3.49
N TYR A 119 6.64 13.18 -4.44
CA TYR A 119 6.67 11.88 -5.12
C TYR A 119 7.97 11.71 -5.90
N ILE A 120 8.60 10.56 -5.70
CA ILE A 120 9.80 10.14 -6.43
C ILE A 120 9.50 8.78 -7.04
N PRO A 121 9.53 8.64 -8.37
CA PRO A 121 9.34 7.34 -9.01
C PRO A 121 10.37 6.32 -8.56
N LEU A 122 9.96 5.07 -8.42
CA LEU A 122 10.90 3.99 -8.11
C LEU A 122 11.92 3.83 -9.24
N GLN A 123 13.19 3.70 -8.85
CA GLN A 123 14.25 3.39 -9.78
C GLN A 123 14.42 1.87 -9.89
N PRO A 124 15.08 1.34 -10.95
CA PRO A 124 15.28 -0.11 -11.08
C PRO A 124 15.97 -0.73 -9.86
N GLU A 125 16.91 -0.03 -9.24
CA GLU A 125 17.62 -0.50 -8.04
C GLU A 125 16.74 -0.53 -6.78
N ASP A 126 15.52 0.01 -6.83
CA ASP A 126 14.58 0.01 -5.72
C ASP A 126 13.50 -1.07 -5.86
N THR A 127 13.65 -1.98 -6.81
CA THR A 127 12.78 -3.14 -6.99
C THR A 127 13.62 -4.41 -7.08
N LEU A 128 13.06 -5.51 -6.56
CA LEU A 128 13.60 -6.85 -6.71
C LEU A 128 12.65 -7.68 -7.57
N ASP A 129 13.17 -8.36 -8.55
CA ASP A 129 12.40 -9.22 -9.44
C ASP A 129 12.30 -10.66 -8.91
#